data_f2a08588e3ded12b70e63096b521e4d5
#
_entry.id   f2a08588e3ded12b70e63096b521e4d5
#
_cell.length_a   1.000
_cell.length_b   1.000
_cell.length_c   1.000
_cell.angle_alpha   90.00
_cell.angle_beta   90.00
_cell.angle_gamma   90.00
#
_symmetry.space_group_name_H-M   'P 1'
#
loop_
_entity.id
_entity.type
_entity.pdbx_description
1 polymer ?
#
loop_
_entity_poly.entity_id
_entity_poly.type
_entity_poly.pdbx_seq_one_letter_code
_entity_poly.pdbx_strand_id
1 'polypeptide(L)'
;MSAATAELFLASSDSEIEACFEAFSALRPHMKREQFLSLVRQQERESYRILALRADGLIPCVGGFRLAHFLAWGKVLYIDDLVGFPVKDTI
;
A
#
# COMPACT_ATOMS: atom_id res chain seq x y z
N MET A 1 21.81 -7.00 -19.72
CA MET A 1 21.33 -6.83 -18.35
C MET A 1 20.05 -6.01 -18.36
N SER A 2 19.05 -6.52 -17.83
CA SER A 2 17.82 -5.74 -17.72
C SER A 2 17.73 -5.13 -16.34
N ALA A 3 17.47 -3.88 -16.30
CA ALA A 3 17.16 -3.24 -15.06
C ALA A 3 15.85 -3.85 -14.54
N ALA A 4 15.80 -4.06 -13.26
CA ALA A 4 14.54 -4.47 -12.65
C ALA A 4 13.53 -3.37 -12.93
N THR A 5 12.40 -3.76 -13.48
CA THR A 5 11.34 -2.82 -13.75
C THR A 5 10.55 -2.60 -12.48
N ALA A 6 10.50 -1.37 -12.02
CA ALA A 6 9.72 -1.02 -10.85
C ALA A 6 8.58 -0.12 -11.29
N GLU A 7 7.41 -0.37 -10.76
CA GLU A 7 6.21 0.34 -11.14
C GLU A 7 5.42 0.74 -9.89
N LEU A 8 5.09 2.03 -9.81
CA LEU A 8 4.21 2.52 -8.77
C LEU A 8 2.78 2.51 -9.29
N PHE A 9 1.86 2.08 -8.46
CA PHE A 9 0.46 2.09 -8.83
C PHE A 9 -0.44 2.28 -7.61
N LEU A 10 -1.60 2.86 -7.84
CA LEU A 10 -2.64 2.92 -6.81
C LEU A 10 -3.44 1.64 -6.89
N ALA A 11 -3.48 0.92 -5.78
CA ALA A 11 -4.24 -0.33 -5.73
C ALA A 11 -5.73 0.01 -5.64
N SER A 12 -6.45 -0.21 -6.74
CA SER A 12 -7.87 0.16 -6.81
C SER A 12 -8.77 -1.02 -7.09
N SER A 13 -8.35 -1.99 -7.89
CA SER A 13 -9.17 -3.17 -8.13
C SER A 13 -9.05 -4.14 -6.96
N ASP A 14 -10.01 -5.05 -6.87
CA ASP A 14 -9.98 -6.07 -5.81
C ASP A 14 -8.68 -6.87 -5.87
N SER A 15 -8.27 -7.29 -7.05
CA SER A 15 -7.05 -8.08 -7.17
C SER A 15 -5.80 -7.28 -6.82
N GLU A 16 -5.78 -5.99 -7.16
CA GLU A 16 -4.64 -5.15 -6.81
C GLU A 16 -4.55 -4.96 -5.30
N ILE A 17 -5.68 -4.74 -4.65
CA ILE A 17 -5.70 -4.58 -3.20
C ILE A 17 -5.29 -5.88 -2.52
N GLU A 18 -5.83 -7.01 -2.97
CA GLU A 18 -5.49 -8.29 -2.37
C GLU A 18 -4.02 -8.64 -2.56
N ALA A 19 -3.43 -8.20 -3.66
CA ALA A 19 -2.01 -8.43 -3.90
C ALA A 19 -1.12 -7.70 -2.89
N CYS A 20 -1.65 -6.68 -2.24
CA CYS A 20 -0.89 -5.93 -1.24
C CYS A 20 -0.95 -6.56 0.15
N PHE A 21 -1.74 -7.62 0.34
CA PHE A 21 -1.94 -8.18 1.67
C PHE A 21 -0.64 -8.65 2.31
N GLU A 22 0.23 -9.29 1.53
CA GLU A 22 1.47 -9.83 2.09
C GLU A 22 2.31 -8.73 2.75
N ALA A 23 2.41 -7.59 2.09
CA ALA A 23 3.18 -6.48 2.63
C ALA A 23 2.53 -5.95 3.91
N PHE A 24 1.21 -5.77 3.89
CA PHE A 24 0.52 -5.27 5.09
C PHE A 24 0.58 -6.25 6.25
N SER A 25 0.55 -7.55 5.96
CA SER A 25 0.60 -8.54 7.03
C SER A 25 1.94 -8.53 7.77
N ALA A 26 3.00 -8.11 7.10
CA ALA A 26 4.29 -7.97 7.76
C ALA A 26 4.27 -6.87 8.82
N LEU A 27 3.49 -5.82 8.57
CA LEU A 27 3.34 -4.73 9.52
C LEU A 27 2.31 -5.08 10.59
N ARG A 28 1.25 -5.77 10.20
CA ARG A 28 0.14 -6.11 11.10
C ARG A 28 -0.12 -7.61 11.03
N PRO A 29 0.65 -8.42 11.78
CA PRO A 29 0.59 -9.88 11.66
C PRO A 29 -0.76 -10.51 12.00
N HIS A 30 -1.58 -9.81 12.78
CA HIS A 30 -2.89 -10.34 13.16
C HIS A 30 -3.97 -10.11 12.11
N MET A 31 -3.63 -9.39 11.04
CA MET A 31 -4.58 -9.12 9.96
C MET A 31 -4.86 -10.40 9.16
N LYS A 32 -6.13 -10.65 8.87
CA LYS A 32 -6.52 -11.87 8.17
C LYS A 32 -6.77 -11.58 6.70
N ARG A 33 -6.26 -12.47 5.85
CA ARG A 33 -6.40 -12.32 4.42
C ARG A 33 -7.86 -12.20 3.97
N GLU A 34 -8.73 -13.02 4.53
CA GLU A 34 -10.13 -13.04 4.10
C GLU A 34 -10.91 -11.78 4.50
N GLN A 35 -10.35 -10.97 5.38
CA GLN A 35 -10.98 -9.73 5.82
C GLN A 35 -10.34 -8.50 5.21
N PHE A 36 -9.17 -8.67 4.59
CA PHE A 36 -8.35 -7.54 4.17
C PHE A 36 -9.06 -6.64 3.17
N LEU A 37 -9.59 -7.22 2.09
CA LEU A 37 -10.24 -6.44 1.06
C LEU A 37 -11.41 -5.63 1.62
N SER A 38 -12.22 -6.26 2.44
CA SER A 38 -13.37 -5.60 3.04
C SER A 38 -12.95 -4.42 3.92
N LEU A 39 -11.89 -4.62 4.70
CA LEU A 39 -11.38 -3.56 5.57
C LEU A 39 -10.85 -2.39 4.75
N VAL A 40 -10.12 -2.68 3.67
CA VAL A 40 -9.60 -1.61 2.82
C VAL A 40 -10.75 -0.84 2.18
N ARG A 41 -11.76 -1.54 1.67
CA ARG A 41 -12.90 -0.87 1.08
C ARG A 41 -13.63 0.03 2.07
N GLN A 42 -13.71 -0.41 3.32
CA GLN A 42 -14.31 0.40 4.36
C GLN A 42 -13.49 1.66 4.60
N GLN A 43 -12.17 1.53 4.64
CA GLN A 43 -11.29 2.67 4.86
C GLN A 43 -11.30 3.63 3.67
N GLU A 44 -11.51 3.13 2.46
CA GLU A 44 -11.59 4.00 1.28
C GLU A 44 -12.69 5.04 1.41
N ARG A 45 -13.72 4.74 2.16
CA ARG A 45 -14.81 5.70 2.40
C ARG A 45 -14.32 6.91 3.20
N GLU A 46 -13.20 6.77 3.85
CA GLU A 46 -12.57 7.85 4.61
C GLU A 46 -11.32 8.35 3.90
N SER A 47 -11.33 8.27 2.58
CA SER A 47 -10.27 8.78 1.70
C SER A 47 -8.96 7.98 1.77
N TYR A 48 -9.00 6.77 2.31
CA TYR A 48 -7.81 5.92 2.37
C TYR A 48 -7.51 5.37 0.98
N ARG A 49 -6.24 5.36 0.63
CA ARG A 49 -5.76 4.80 -0.63
C ARG A 49 -4.44 4.08 -0.38
N ILE A 50 -4.16 3.11 -1.23
CA ILE A 50 -2.92 2.35 -1.13
C ILE A 50 -2.08 2.63 -2.37
N LEU A 51 -0.86 3.07 -2.15
CA LEU A 51 0.14 3.19 -3.20
C LEU A 51 1.10 2.03 -3.05
N ALA A 52 1.31 1.29 -4.11
CA ALA A 52 2.15 0.10 -4.07
C ALA A 52 3.25 0.17 -5.11
N LEU A 53 4.37 -0.45 -4.80
CA LEU A 53 5.47 -0.60 -5.72
C LEU A 53 5.53 -2.07 -6.15
N ARG A 54 5.47 -2.31 -7.46
CA ARG A 54 5.66 -3.65 -8.00
C ARG A 54 7.04 -3.75 -8.62
N ALA A 55 7.75 -4.80 -8.27
CA ALA A 55 9.06 -5.06 -8.82
C ALA A 55 9.23 -6.57 -8.95
N ASP A 56 9.57 -7.03 -10.16
CA ASP A 56 9.81 -8.46 -10.43
C ASP A 56 8.64 -9.34 -10.02
N GLY A 57 7.42 -8.87 -10.26
CA GLY A 57 6.23 -9.64 -9.94
C GLY A 57 5.86 -9.65 -8.46
N LEU A 58 6.62 -8.96 -7.64
CA LEU A 58 6.37 -8.88 -6.20
C LEU A 58 5.99 -7.46 -5.84
N ILE A 59 5.43 -7.30 -4.65
CA ILE A 59 5.10 -5.99 -4.13
C ILE A 59 5.92 -5.76 -2.86
N PRO A 60 7.15 -5.26 -3.00
CA PRO A 60 8.03 -5.10 -1.85
C PRO A 60 7.69 -3.92 -0.96
N CYS A 61 6.85 -3.01 -1.43
CA CYS A 61 6.60 -1.79 -0.68
C CYS A 61 5.17 -1.32 -0.90
N VAL A 62 4.51 -0.96 0.18
CA VAL A 62 3.17 -0.36 0.12
C VAL A 62 3.09 0.80 1.09
N GLY A 63 2.27 1.78 0.75
CA GLY A 63 1.96 2.88 1.63
C GLY A 63 0.47 3.12 1.66
N GLY A 64 -0.11 3.18 2.85
CA GLY A 64 -1.50 3.56 3.02
C GLY A 64 -1.57 5.01 3.45
N PHE A 65 -2.37 5.80 2.76
CA PHE A 65 -2.43 7.22 3.02
C PHE A 65 -3.86 7.72 2.86
N ARG A 66 -4.10 8.89 3.38
CA ARG A 66 -5.38 9.57 3.17
C ARG A 66 -5.15 11.06 3.05
N LEU A 67 -6.00 11.72 2.29
CA LEU A 67 -6.01 13.17 2.20
C LEU A 67 -7.00 13.68 3.23
N ALA A 68 -6.55 14.64 4.04
CA ALA A 68 -7.38 15.23 5.07
C ALA A 68 -7.41 16.74 4.90
N HIS A 69 -8.53 17.33 5.24
CA HIS A 69 -8.68 18.78 5.25
C HIS A 69 -8.69 19.27 6.69
N PHE A 70 -7.82 20.21 7.00
CA PHE A 70 -7.79 20.84 8.32
C PHE A 70 -8.08 22.31 8.15
N LEU A 71 -8.84 22.85 9.09
CA LEU A 71 -9.20 24.28 9.02
C LEU A 71 -7.97 25.17 9.00
N ALA A 72 -6.96 24.81 9.76
CA ALA A 72 -5.76 25.65 9.86
C ALA A 72 -4.81 25.47 8.69
N TRP A 73 -4.70 24.26 8.15
CA TRP A 73 -3.66 23.92 7.18
C TRP A 73 -4.17 23.56 5.80
N GLY A 74 -5.49 23.45 5.64
CA GLY A 74 -6.05 23.04 4.38
C GLY A 74 -5.84 21.56 4.14
N LYS A 75 -5.41 21.23 2.93
CA LYS A 75 -5.28 19.84 2.50
C LYS A 75 -3.94 19.27 2.96
N VAL A 76 -3.98 18.11 3.61
CA VAL A 76 -2.79 17.46 4.15
C VAL A 76 -2.80 15.99 3.75
N LEU A 77 -1.65 15.48 3.34
CA LEU A 77 -1.47 14.06 3.08
C LEU A 77 -1.04 13.39 4.39
N TYR A 78 -1.82 12.43 4.82
CA TYR A 78 -1.54 11.71 6.06
C TYR A 78 -1.16 10.27 5.72
N ILE A 79 0.01 9.85 6.18
CA ILE A 79 0.48 8.49 5.92
C ILE A 79 0.14 7.62 7.12
N ASP A 80 -0.78 6.68 6.92
CA ASP A 80 -1.22 5.75 7.97
C ASP A 80 -0.26 4.59 8.13
N ASP A 81 0.19 4.04 7.00
CA ASP A 81 0.97 2.81 6.98
C ASP A 81 2.08 2.94 5.96
N LEU A 82 3.25 2.42 6.29
CA LEU A 82 4.34 2.37 5.34
C LEU A 82 5.16 1.13 5.62
N VAL A 83 5.24 0.25 4.63
CA VAL A 83 5.96 -1.00 4.75
C VAL A 83 6.85 -1.15 3.54
N GLY A 84 8.10 -1.51 3.79
CA GLY A 84 9.02 -1.82 2.71
C GLY A 84 9.88 -2.99 3.11
N PHE A 85 10.11 -3.89 2.16
CA PHE A 85 11.05 -4.97 2.35
C PHE A 85 12.34 -4.60 1.65
N PRO A 86 13.48 -4.94 2.23
CA PRO A 86 14.74 -4.65 1.55
C PRO A 86 14.75 -5.37 0.22
N VAL A 87 14.95 -4.62 -0.84
CA VAL A 87 15.21 -5.21 -2.13
C VAL A 87 16.62 -5.74 -2.04
N LYS A 88 16.76 -7.02 -2.33
CA LYS A 88 18.08 -7.59 -2.28
C LYS A 88 18.92 -6.90 -3.34
N ASP A 89 19.82 -6.12 -2.88
CA ASP A 89 20.65 -5.36 -3.77
C ASP A 89 21.97 -6.09 -3.93
N THR A 90 22.33 -6.32 -5.15
CA THR A 90 23.54 -7.06 -5.45
C THR A 90 24.75 -6.16 -5.66
N ILE A 91 24.61 -4.96 -5.37
CA ILE A 91 25.75 -4.06 -5.51
C ILE A 91 26.86 -4.44 -4.56
#